data_eaaa55934f601487de111251ee5fcf5c
#
_entry.id   eaaa55934f601487de111251ee5fcf5c
#
_cell.length_a   1.000
_cell.length_b   1.000
_cell.length_c   1.000
_cell.angle_alpha   90.00
_cell.angle_beta   90.00
_cell.angle_gamma   90.00
#
_symmetry.space_group_name_H-M   'P 1'
#
loop_
_entity.id
_entity.type
_entity.pdbx_description
1 polymer ?
#
loop_
_entity_poly.entity_id
_entity_poly.type
_entity_poly.pdbx_seq_one_letter_code
_entity_poly.pdbx_strand_id
1 'polypeptide(L)'
;MYQQQILTTERLTTAYYRAGEGNSKKLLLIHGNVSSSVFYLPLFGELEQSYDVAAIDLRCFGDSSALPVDATRGFRDWSDDVAEFAAALGWDRFALAGWSMGGCVAMQYAIDHGEQLTGLILINPGSPYGFGGTKGVDGQPLDPPGIASGAGAVNVQLVQALAGGDREFIRTSLTKTVFFKPGFQLEPEWEERLIDAMAKTKVGEGMYPGDTRQVAQWPFVAAGSKGICNTMSIINGDLSGLADIPVKPPVLWVRGDSDTMVSDTSVCDLAYLGKLGAVPGWPGEEIAPPQPMVSQTRYVLDRYATNGGSYREVVQPGGHCHILECPAEFVAAVKEFL
;
A
#
# COMPACT_ATOMS: atom_id res chain seq x y z
N MET A 1 -23.97 10.75 4.72
CA MET A 1 -22.62 10.94 4.13
C MET A 1 -21.66 11.19 5.30
N TYR A 2 -20.54 10.46 5.39
CA TYR A 2 -19.58 10.59 6.48
C TYR A 2 -18.87 11.94 6.37
N GLN A 3 -18.64 12.57 7.52
CA GLN A 3 -17.95 13.85 7.58
C GLN A 3 -16.47 13.61 7.85
N GLN A 4 -15.60 14.26 7.07
CA GLN A 4 -14.16 14.26 7.34
C GLN A 4 -13.86 15.03 8.63
N GLN A 5 -12.97 14.48 9.42
CA GLN A 5 -12.47 15.04 10.68
C GLN A 5 -10.98 15.32 10.56
N ILE A 6 -10.48 16.15 11.46
CA ILE A 6 -9.07 16.52 11.53
C ILE A 6 -8.56 16.25 12.94
N LEU A 7 -7.43 15.57 13.05
CA LEU A 7 -6.72 15.33 14.30
C LEU A 7 -5.28 15.83 14.16
N THR A 8 -4.86 16.71 15.07
CA THR A 8 -3.48 17.21 15.09
C THR A 8 -2.72 16.58 16.24
N THR A 9 -1.59 16.00 15.93
CA THR A 9 -0.60 15.45 16.88
C THR A 9 0.68 16.29 16.84
N GLU A 10 1.68 15.92 17.60
CA GLU A 10 3.00 16.56 17.53
C GLU A 10 3.69 16.30 16.18
N ARG A 11 3.38 15.18 15.50
CA ARG A 11 3.99 14.79 14.23
C ARG A 11 3.33 15.47 13.03
N LEU A 12 2.00 15.47 12.95
CA LEU A 12 1.28 16.03 11.79
C LEU A 12 -0.20 16.28 12.09
N THR A 13 -0.84 16.98 11.17
CA THR A 13 -2.30 17.06 11.09
C THR A 13 -2.80 15.98 10.14
N THR A 14 -3.65 15.07 10.65
CA THR A 14 -4.22 13.94 9.94
C THR A 14 -5.68 14.20 9.64
N ALA A 15 -6.06 14.12 8.37
CA ALA A 15 -7.46 14.06 7.96
C ALA A 15 -7.93 12.60 8.01
N TYR A 16 -9.16 12.36 8.45
CA TYR A 16 -9.70 11.02 8.60
C TYR A 16 -11.22 11.00 8.58
N TYR A 17 -11.78 9.83 8.38
CA TYR A 17 -13.19 9.54 8.61
C TYR A 17 -13.31 8.54 9.75
N ARG A 18 -14.36 8.65 10.56
CA ARG A 18 -14.65 7.73 11.66
C ARG A 18 -16.15 7.49 11.77
N ALA A 19 -16.53 6.27 12.10
CA ALA A 19 -17.91 5.88 12.34
C ALA A 19 -17.97 4.71 13.33
N GLY A 20 -19.16 4.45 13.90
CA GLY A 20 -19.37 3.35 14.85
C GLY A 20 -18.71 3.61 16.21
N GLU A 21 -18.50 4.86 16.59
CA GLU A 21 -17.97 5.27 17.90
C GLU A 21 -18.79 4.63 19.02
N GLY A 22 -18.10 4.05 20.01
CA GLY A 22 -18.75 3.30 21.11
C GLY A 22 -18.69 1.77 20.93
N ASN A 23 -18.40 1.25 19.74
CA ASN A 23 -18.09 -0.16 19.57
C ASN A 23 -16.77 -0.50 20.27
N SER A 24 -16.73 -1.66 20.91
CA SER A 24 -15.53 -2.13 21.66
C SER A 24 -14.40 -2.58 20.73
N LYS A 25 -14.73 -3.13 19.56
CA LYS A 25 -13.76 -3.54 18.54
C LYS A 25 -13.36 -2.34 17.71
N LYS A 26 -12.07 -2.07 17.59
CA LYS A 26 -11.51 -0.92 16.89
C LYS A 26 -10.81 -1.37 15.62
N LEU A 27 -11.05 -0.68 14.49
CA LEU A 27 -10.48 -1.00 13.19
C LEU A 27 -9.95 0.26 12.51
N LEU A 28 -8.63 0.28 12.28
CA LEU A 28 -7.96 1.36 11.55
C LEU A 28 -7.65 0.91 10.12
N LEU A 29 -8.01 1.75 9.14
CA LEU A 29 -7.87 1.47 7.71
C LEU A 29 -6.84 2.43 7.10
N ILE A 30 -5.84 1.87 6.41
CA ILE A 30 -4.74 2.61 5.76
C ILE A 30 -4.78 2.38 4.27
N HIS A 31 -4.92 3.46 3.51
CA HIS A 31 -5.02 3.44 2.04
C HIS A 31 -3.68 3.16 1.34
N GLY A 32 -3.75 2.89 0.03
CA GLY A 32 -2.59 2.64 -0.83
C GLY A 32 -1.91 3.91 -1.35
N ASN A 33 -0.94 3.72 -2.25
CA ASN A 33 -0.27 4.81 -2.94
C ASN A 33 -1.23 5.55 -3.88
N VAL A 34 -1.07 6.86 -4.06
CA VAL A 34 -1.91 7.71 -4.93
C VAL A 34 -3.41 7.49 -4.66
N SER A 35 -3.79 7.51 -3.38
CA SER A 35 -5.18 7.37 -2.93
C SER A 35 -5.40 8.10 -1.60
N SER A 36 -6.53 7.89 -0.95
CA SER A 36 -6.82 8.43 0.39
C SER A 36 -7.85 7.56 1.13
N SER A 37 -8.18 7.94 2.35
CA SER A 37 -9.23 7.33 3.17
C SER A 37 -10.59 7.23 2.48
N VAL A 38 -10.86 8.07 1.48
CA VAL A 38 -12.10 8.07 0.67
C VAL A 38 -12.37 6.71 0.01
N PHE A 39 -11.32 5.95 -0.32
CA PHE A 39 -11.46 4.61 -0.91
C PHE A 39 -12.15 3.60 0.00
N TYR A 40 -12.18 3.84 1.31
CA TYR A 40 -12.83 2.97 2.29
C TYR A 40 -14.27 3.35 2.61
N LEU A 41 -14.73 4.53 2.23
CA LEU A 41 -16.06 5.02 2.61
C LEU A 41 -17.23 4.12 2.16
N PRO A 42 -17.17 3.43 1.00
CA PRO A 42 -18.21 2.46 0.62
C PRO A 42 -18.37 1.28 1.60
N LEU A 43 -17.35 1.00 2.42
CA LEU A 43 -17.35 -0.11 3.38
C LEU A 43 -17.91 0.31 4.75
N PHE A 44 -17.95 1.61 5.05
CA PHE A 44 -18.23 2.13 6.39
C PHE A 44 -19.60 1.70 6.91
N GLY A 45 -20.65 1.76 6.07
CA GLY A 45 -22.01 1.43 6.48
C GLY A 45 -22.19 0.02 7.04
N GLU A 46 -21.37 -0.92 6.57
CA GLU A 46 -21.37 -2.29 7.10
C GLU A 46 -20.38 -2.47 8.26
N LEU A 47 -19.24 -1.76 8.23
CA LEU A 47 -18.23 -1.90 9.27
C LEU A 47 -18.64 -1.21 10.57
N GLU A 48 -19.27 -0.02 10.52
CA GLU A 48 -19.70 0.74 11.69
C GLU A 48 -20.70 0.01 12.58
N GLN A 49 -21.38 -1.01 12.05
CA GLN A 49 -22.30 -1.83 12.83
C GLN A 49 -21.59 -2.70 13.87
N SER A 50 -20.30 -2.97 13.69
CA SER A 50 -19.53 -3.90 14.53
C SER A 50 -18.24 -3.29 15.07
N TYR A 51 -17.74 -2.23 14.45
CA TYR A 51 -16.44 -1.64 14.77
C TYR A 51 -16.55 -0.14 14.99
N ASP A 52 -15.74 0.38 15.89
CA ASP A 52 -15.31 1.77 15.88
C ASP A 52 -14.23 1.84 14.79
N VAL A 53 -14.65 2.26 13.58
CA VAL A 53 -13.83 2.23 12.37
C VAL A 53 -13.32 3.62 12.02
N ALA A 54 -12.02 3.73 11.77
CA ALA A 54 -11.41 4.95 11.25
C ALA A 54 -10.61 4.66 9.98
N ALA A 55 -10.64 5.56 9.00
CA ALA A 55 -9.80 5.55 7.82
C ALA A 55 -9.04 6.87 7.74
N ILE A 56 -7.71 6.83 7.69
CA ILE A 56 -6.85 8.01 7.71
C ILE A 56 -6.28 8.32 6.33
N ASP A 57 -6.05 9.60 6.08
CA ASP A 57 -5.16 10.04 5.00
C ASP A 57 -3.72 10.03 5.54
N LEU A 58 -2.84 9.27 4.89
CA LEU A 58 -1.41 9.25 5.23
C LEU A 58 -0.76 10.61 4.91
N ARG A 59 0.38 10.93 5.54
CA ARG A 59 1.16 12.12 5.16
C ARG A 59 1.41 12.15 3.65
N CYS A 60 1.33 13.33 3.05
CA CYS A 60 1.43 13.59 1.61
C CYS A 60 0.24 13.12 0.77
N PHE A 61 -0.82 12.60 1.36
CA PHE A 61 -2.04 12.20 0.65
C PHE A 61 -3.28 12.90 1.20
N GLY A 62 -4.32 12.97 0.38
CA GLY A 62 -5.60 13.54 0.79
C GLY A 62 -5.46 14.94 1.38
N ASP A 63 -6.10 15.15 2.53
CA ASP A 63 -6.11 16.43 3.24
C ASP A 63 -5.17 16.44 4.46
N SER A 64 -4.35 15.41 4.64
CA SER A 64 -3.30 15.36 5.67
C SER A 64 -2.08 16.22 5.32
N SER A 65 -1.24 16.51 6.32
CA SER A 65 -0.04 17.32 6.18
C SER A 65 0.88 16.84 5.07
N ALA A 66 1.39 17.78 4.28
CA ALA A 66 2.39 17.55 3.24
C ALA A 66 3.81 17.65 3.84
N LEU A 67 4.25 16.58 4.50
CA LEU A 67 5.58 16.49 5.11
C LEU A 67 6.48 15.55 4.31
N PRO A 68 7.78 15.88 4.14
CA PRO A 68 8.74 14.99 3.48
C PRO A 68 8.79 13.60 4.12
N VAL A 69 9.09 12.59 3.31
CA VAL A 69 9.29 11.20 3.72
C VAL A 69 10.78 10.87 3.59
N ASP A 70 11.39 10.47 4.69
CA ASP A 70 12.75 9.92 4.70
C ASP A 70 12.68 8.43 4.33
N ALA A 71 12.93 8.13 3.06
CA ALA A 71 12.83 6.76 2.58
C ALA A 71 13.85 5.82 3.24
N THR A 72 14.97 6.32 3.77
CA THR A 72 15.97 5.48 4.47
C THR A 72 15.43 4.86 5.76
N ARG A 73 14.31 5.38 6.28
CA ARG A 73 13.57 4.81 7.41
C ARG A 73 12.54 3.75 6.99
N GLY A 74 12.46 3.42 5.69
CA GLY A 74 11.41 2.55 5.15
C GLY A 74 10.03 3.16 5.35
N PHE A 75 9.10 2.41 5.89
CA PHE A 75 7.74 2.86 6.15
C PHE A 75 7.53 3.48 7.55
N ARG A 76 8.61 3.69 8.33
CA ARG A 76 8.52 4.13 9.72
C ARG A 76 7.96 5.55 9.90
N ASP A 77 8.12 6.44 8.91
CA ASP A 77 7.48 7.75 9.03
C ASP A 77 5.96 7.64 9.14
N TRP A 78 5.33 6.73 8.39
CA TRP A 78 3.90 6.46 8.49
C TRP A 78 3.54 5.56 9.67
N SER A 79 4.37 4.56 10.01
CA SER A 79 4.17 3.73 11.21
C SER A 79 4.10 4.58 12.47
N ASP A 80 5.03 5.52 12.63
CA ASP A 80 5.04 6.47 13.75
C ASP A 80 3.82 7.41 13.74
N ASP A 81 3.39 7.88 12.54
CA ASP A 81 2.20 8.73 12.42
C ASP A 81 0.93 7.98 12.83
N VAL A 82 0.82 6.71 12.45
CA VAL A 82 -0.27 5.81 12.84
C VAL A 82 -0.28 5.59 14.35
N ALA A 83 0.89 5.38 14.97
CA ALA A 83 1.00 5.19 16.40
C ALA A 83 0.50 6.40 17.18
N GLU A 84 0.93 7.61 16.79
CA GLU A 84 0.44 8.83 17.44
C GLU A 84 -1.04 9.09 17.18
N PHE A 85 -1.54 8.79 15.97
CA PHE A 85 -2.95 8.91 15.66
C PHE A 85 -3.80 7.98 16.54
N ALA A 86 -3.42 6.70 16.66
CA ALA A 86 -4.13 5.73 17.49
C ALA A 86 -4.10 6.13 18.97
N ALA A 87 -2.94 6.57 19.47
CA ALA A 87 -2.79 7.07 20.84
C ALA A 87 -3.68 8.30 21.12
N ALA A 88 -3.77 9.25 20.18
CA ALA A 88 -4.62 10.43 20.32
C ALA A 88 -6.12 10.09 20.30
N LEU A 89 -6.53 8.98 19.66
CA LEU A 89 -7.89 8.44 19.77
C LEU A 89 -8.13 7.63 21.05
N GLY A 90 -7.10 7.39 21.87
CA GLY A 90 -7.16 6.50 23.04
C GLY A 90 -7.30 5.01 22.64
N TRP A 91 -6.73 4.62 21.50
CA TRP A 91 -6.79 3.25 21.01
C TRP A 91 -5.51 2.47 21.39
N ASP A 92 -5.50 1.88 22.56
CA ASP A 92 -4.37 1.08 23.05
C ASP A 92 -4.22 -0.24 22.28
N ARG A 93 -5.36 -0.81 21.83
CA ARG A 93 -5.39 -2.05 21.02
C ARG A 93 -6.45 -1.94 19.94
N PHE A 94 -6.08 -2.32 18.71
CA PHE A 94 -6.96 -2.23 17.53
C PHE A 94 -6.56 -3.23 16.45
N ALA A 95 -7.44 -3.52 15.52
CA ALA A 95 -7.10 -4.19 14.27
C ALA A 95 -6.63 -3.15 13.24
N LEU A 96 -5.59 -3.48 12.50
CA LEU A 96 -5.03 -2.61 11.48
C LEU A 96 -5.17 -3.26 10.10
N ALA A 97 -5.82 -2.55 9.18
CA ALA A 97 -5.97 -2.98 7.79
C ALA A 97 -5.23 -2.03 6.86
N GLY A 98 -4.42 -2.57 5.95
CA GLY A 98 -3.70 -1.77 4.98
C GLY A 98 -3.83 -2.31 3.56
N TRP A 99 -4.15 -1.42 2.60
CA TRP A 99 -4.26 -1.73 1.19
C TRP A 99 -3.01 -1.29 0.42
N SER A 100 -2.45 -2.18 -0.43
CA SER A 100 -1.33 -1.84 -1.31
C SER A 100 -0.10 -1.35 -0.51
N MET A 101 0.40 -0.13 -0.77
CA MET A 101 1.42 0.53 0.06
C MET A 101 0.99 0.64 1.53
N GLY A 102 -0.29 0.88 1.81
CA GLY A 102 -0.82 0.86 3.19
C GLY A 102 -0.66 -0.51 3.87
N GLY A 103 -0.64 -1.60 3.09
CA GLY A 103 -0.30 -2.93 3.59
C GLY A 103 1.16 -3.03 4.02
N CYS A 104 2.08 -2.34 3.31
CA CYS A 104 3.47 -2.22 3.74
C CYS A 104 3.60 -1.39 5.02
N VAL A 105 2.85 -0.28 5.13
CA VAL A 105 2.78 0.51 6.38
C VAL A 105 2.25 -0.35 7.53
N ALA A 106 1.21 -1.15 7.30
CA ALA A 106 0.64 -2.03 8.31
C ALA A 106 1.61 -3.15 8.74
N MET A 107 2.39 -3.71 7.81
CA MET A 107 3.47 -4.65 8.13
C MET A 107 4.57 -3.98 8.95
N GLN A 108 4.98 -2.76 8.60
CA GLN A 108 5.95 -2.00 9.40
C GLN A 108 5.42 -1.72 10.80
N TYR A 109 4.15 -1.33 10.92
CA TYR A 109 3.53 -1.11 12.21
C TYR A 109 3.52 -2.39 13.07
N ALA A 110 3.22 -3.54 12.47
CA ALA A 110 3.28 -4.83 13.17
C ALA A 110 4.70 -5.18 13.62
N ILE A 111 5.73 -4.79 12.87
CA ILE A 111 7.15 -4.97 13.25
C ILE A 111 7.49 -4.08 14.45
N ASP A 112 7.04 -2.82 14.44
CA ASP A 112 7.42 -1.83 15.45
C ASP A 112 6.52 -1.90 16.70
N HIS A 113 5.20 -2.27 16.55
CA HIS A 113 4.15 -2.18 17.58
C HIS A 113 3.19 -3.37 17.59
N GLY A 114 3.66 -4.57 17.29
CA GLY A 114 2.81 -5.76 17.13
C GLY A 114 1.94 -6.08 18.35
N GLU A 115 2.38 -5.71 19.56
CA GLU A 115 1.64 -5.92 20.81
C GLU A 115 0.34 -5.10 20.90
N GLN A 116 0.24 -4.01 20.17
CA GLN A 116 -0.98 -3.17 20.10
C GLN A 116 -2.03 -3.75 19.14
N LEU A 117 -1.66 -4.69 18.27
CA LEU A 117 -2.55 -5.22 17.28
C LEU A 117 -3.40 -6.38 17.78
N THR A 118 -4.71 -6.30 17.60
CA THR A 118 -5.65 -7.43 17.77
C THR A 118 -5.76 -8.30 16.53
N GLY A 119 -5.37 -7.78 15.37
CA GLY A 119 -5.31 -8.44 14.08
C GLY A 119 -4.66 -7.54 13.03
N LEU A 120 -4.00 -8.15 12.07
CA LEU A 120 -3.40 -7.47 10.91
C LEU A 120 -4.12 -7.93 9.64
N ILE A 121 -4.64 -6.98 8.85
CA ILE A 121 -5.36 -7.26 7.61
C ILE A 121 -4.56 -6.65 6.45
N LEU A 122 -4.04 -7.50 5.60
CA LEU A 122 -3.24 -7.14 4.42
C LEU A 122 -4.11 -7.25 3.17
N ILE A 123 -4.36 -6.14 2.49
CA ILE A 123 -5.24 -6.05 1.32
C ILE A 123 -4.38 -5.78 0.09
N ASN A 124 -4.21 -6.76 -0.79
CA ASN A 124 -3.30 -6.65 -1.95
C ASN A 124 -1.99 -5.91 -1.58
N PRO A 125 -1.28 -6.27 -0.50
CA PRO A 125 -0.14 -5.51 -0.01
C PRO A 125 1.00 -5.54 -1.02
N GLY A 126 1.83 -4.51 -1.07
CA GLY A 126 3.15 -4.62 -1.71
C GLY A 126 3.95 -5.77 -1.11
N SER A 127 4.87 -6.36 -1.89
CA SER A 127 5.73 -7.42 -1.38
C SER A 127 6.53 -6.95 -0.15
N PRO A 128 6.74 -7.80 0.86
CA PRO A 128 7.65 -7.51 1.97
C PRO A 128 9.08 -7.20 1.54
N TYR A 129 9.46 -7.57 0.32
CA TYR A 129 10.76 -7.28 -0.28
C TYR A 129 10.73 -6.09 -1.24
N GLY A 130 9.74 -5.20 -1.09
CA GLY A 130 9.59 -4.01 -1.90
C GLY A 130 8.78 -4.23 -3.18
N PHE A 131 8.77 -3.21 -4.04
CA PHE A 131 8.02 -3.18 -5.30
C PHE A 131 8.98 -2.90 -6.46
N GLY A 132 9.27 -3.95 -7.26
CA GLY A 132 10.35 -3.96 -8.25
C GLY A 132 11.74 -4.20 -7.64
N GLY A 133 12.69 -4.64 -8.47
CA GLY A 133 14.10 -4.71 -8.11
C GLY A 133 14.52 -5.90 -7.24
N THR A 134 13.69 -6.92 -7.07
CA THR A 134 14.05 -8.18 -6.38
C THR A 134 13.68 -9.41 -7.21
N LYS A 135 14.32 -10.53 -6.90
CA LYS A 135 14.12 -11.82 -7.55
C LYS A 135 14.00 -12.94 -6.52
N GLY A 136 13.48 -14.08 -6.96
CA GLY A 136 13.25 -15.24 -6.08
C GLY A 136 12.17 -14.97 -5.03
N VAL A 137 11.68 -16.01 -4.41
CA VAL A 137 10.66 -15.90 -3.34
C VAL A 137 11.23 -15.36 -2.04
N ASP A 138 12.55 -15.44 -1.87
CA ASP A 138 13.31 -14.94 -0.73
C ASP A 138 13.77 -13.49 -0.90
N GLY A 139 13.36 -12.81 -1.99
CA GLY A 139 13.52 -11.38 -2.18
C GLY A 139 14.96 -10.91 -2.42
N GLN A 140 15.78 -11.71 -3.11
CA GLN A 140 17.16 -11.31 -3.45
C GLN A 140 17.17 -10.03 -4.28
N PRO A 141 17.89 -8.97 -3.86
CA PRO A 141 17.96 -7.74 -4.65
C PRO A 141 18.64 -7.98 -6.00
N LEU A 142 18.22 -7.24 -7.03
CA LEU A 142 18.97 -7.12 -8.28
C LEU A 142 20.27 -6.35 -8.04
N ASP A 143 21.25 -6.49 -8.95
CA ASP A 143 22.54 -5.83 -8.84
C ASP A 143 22.68 -4.67 -9.86
N PRO A 144 23.00 -3.46 -9.39
CA PRO A 144 23.17 -3.03 -7.99
C PRO A 144 21.82 -2.92 -7.25
N PRO A 145 21.81 -3.06 -5.91
CA PRO A 145 20.57 -2.98 -5.14
C PRO A 145 19.82 -1.66 -5.34
N GLY A 146 18.47 -1.77 -5.44
CA GLY A 146 17.58 -0.63 -5.62
C GLY A 146 17.31 -0.25 -7.08
N ILE A 147 17.91 -0.93 -8.06
CA ILE A 147 17.54 -0.74 -9.48
C ILE A 147 16.12 -1.26 -9.74
N ALA A 148 15.50 -0.74 -10.79
CA ALA A 148 14.14 -1.10 -11.22
C ALA A 148 13.07 -0.98 -10.11
N SER A 149 13.29 -0.13 -9.11
CA SER A 149 12.37 0.09 -7.98
C SER A 149 12.32 1.56 -7.54
N GLY A 150 11.44 1.86 -6.60
CA GLY A 150 11.31 3.20 -6.04
C GLY A 150 10.83 4.23 -7.05
N ALA A 151 11.25 5.49 -6.88
CA ALA A 151 10.86 6.61 -7.74
C ALA A 151 11.32 6.41 -9.20
N GLY A 152 12.39 5.66 -9.43
CA GLY A 152 12.90 5.34 -10.76
C GLY A 152 11.98 4.42 -11.58
N ALA A 153 11.06 3.71 -10.94
CA ALA A 153 10.10 2.83 -11.61
C ALA A 153 8.73 3.48 -11.84
N VAL A 154 8.55 4.74 -11.41
CA VAL A 154 7.25 5.43 -11.49
C VAL A 154 7.03 6.00 -12.90
N ASN A 155 5.79 5.91 -13.38
CA ASN A 155 5.38 6.54 -14.63
C ASN A 155 5.47 8.08 -14.51
N VAL A 156 6.39 8.68 -15.27
CA VAL A 156 6.61 10.14 -15.28
C VAL A 156 5.35 10.92 -15.69
N GLN A 157 4.52 10.36 -16.59
CA GLN A 157 3.28 11.02 -17.01
C GLN A 157 2.27 11.10 -15.85
N LEU A 158 2.21 10.07 -14.99
CA LEU A 158 1.37 10.13 -13.79
C LEU A 158 1.87 11.21 -12.82
N VAL A 159 3.19 11.33 -12.63
CA VAL A 159 3.78 12.40 -11.79
C VAL A 159 3.39 13.78 -12.33
N GLN A 160 3.50 13.99 -13.64
CA GLN A 160 3.14 15.25 -14.31
C GLN A 160 1.63 15.54 -14.18
N ALA A 161 0.79 14.53 -14.35
CA ALA A 161 -0.66 14.67 -14.22
C ALA A 161 -1.08 15.03 -12.78
N LEU A 162 -0.48 14.40 -11.77
CA LEU A 162 -0.72 14.74 -10.37
C LEU A 162 -0.26 16.16 -10.04
N ALA A 163 0.94 16.55 -10.49
CA ALA A 163 1.48 17.89 -10.26
C ALA A 163 0.69 18.98 -10.99
N GLY A 164 0.18 18.69 -12.19
CA GLY A 164 -0.58 19.62 -13.03
C GLY A 164 -2.09 19.60 -12.81
N GLY A 165 -2.61 18.64 -12.03
CA GLY A 165 -4.05 18.47 -11.82
C GLY A 165 -4.79 17.95 -13.05
N ASP A 166 -4.13 17.15 -13.91
CA ASP A 166 -4.74 16.53 -15.09
C ASP A 166 -5.69 15.40 -14.68
N ARG A 167 -6.93 15.76 -14.43
CA ARG A 167 -7.98 14.84 -13.98
C ARG A 167 -8.30 13.73 -14.99
N GLU A 168 -8.18 14.01 -16.30
CA GLU A 168 -8.49 13.00 -17.32
C GLU A 168 -7.42 11.92 -17.39
N PHE A 169 -6.15 12.29 -17.25
CA PHE A 169 -5.08 11.30 -17.11
C PHE A 169 -5.24 10.47 -15.84
N ILE A 170 -5.56 11.12 -14.70
CA ILE A 170 -5.82 10.44 -13.42
C ILE A 170 -7.01 9.48 -13.56
N ARG A 171 -8.11 9.91 -14.19
CA ARG A 171 -9.28 9.08 -14.50
C ARG A 171 -8.89 7.83 -15.30
N THR A 172 -8.16 8.03 -16.38
CA THR A 172 -7.69 6.93 -17.23
C THR A 172 -6.79 5.97 -16.44
N SER A 173 -5.92 6.49 -15.59
CA SER A 173 -5.05 5.69 -14.73
C SER A 173 -5.85 4.88 -13.70
N LEU A 174 -6.91 5.45 -13.11
CA LEU A 174 -7.77 4.75 -12.16
C LEU A 174 -8.63 3.68 -12.84
N THR A 175 -9.36 4.07 -13.91
CA THR A 175 -10.50 3.27 -14.40
C THR A 175 -10.14 2.31 -15.53
N LYS A 176 -9.05 2.56 -16.27
CA LYS A 176 -8.72 1.82 -17.51
C LYS A 176 -7.43 1.01 -17.43
N THR A 177 -6.68 1.05 -16.30
CA THR A 177 -5.38 0.38 -16.26
C THR A 177 -5.32 -0.78 -15.28
N VAL A 178 -5.04 -0.52 -14.01
CA VAL A 178 -4.56 -1.56 -13.09
C VAL A 178 -5.30 -1.65 -11.76
N PHE A 179 -6.16 -0.68 -11.43
CA PHE A 179 -6.85 -0.67 -10.15
C PHE A 179 -8.00 -1.68 -10.09
N PHE A 180 -8.71 -1.86 -11.20
CA PHE A 180 -9.90 -2.72 -11.27
C PHE A 180 -9.73 -3.81 -12.32
N LYS A 181 -10.46 -4.89 -12.18
CA LYS A 181 -10.55 -5.92 -13.22
C LYS A 181 -11.15 -5.34 -14.50
N PRO A 182 -10.79 -5.88 -15.67
CA PRO A 182 -11.35 -5.44 -16.94
C PRO A 182 -12.88 -5.50 -16.95
N GLY A 183 -13.51 -4.39 -17.37
CA GLY A 183 -14.98 -4.27 -17.49
C GLY A 183 -15.68 -3.84 -16.19
N PHE A 184 -15.00 -3.70 -15.07
CA PHE A 184 -15.59 -3.07 -13.89
C PHE A 184 -15.84 -1.58 -14.13
N GLN A 185 -16.97 -1.10 -13.66
CA GLN A 185 -17.35 0.32 -13.76
C GLN A 185 -17.76 0.82 -12.38
N LEU A 186 -17.14 1.90 -11.96
CA LEU A 186 -17.58 2.66 -10.79
C LEU A 186 -18.85 3.44 -11.10
N GLU A 187 -19.69 3.62 -10.11
CA GLU A 187 -20.75 4.63 -10.17
C GLU A 187 -20.11 6.01 -10.37
N PRO A 188 -20.66 6.87 -11.27
CA PRO A 188 -20.01 8.14 -11.64
C PRO A 188 -19.66 9.05 -10.45
N GLU A 189 -20.52 9.09 -9.43
CA GLU A 189 -20.25 9.88 -8.23
C GLU A 189 -19.01 9.36 -7.47
N TRP A 190 -18.86 8.05 -7.34
CA TRP A 190 -17.69 7.46 -6.70
C TRP A 190 -16.43 7.64 -7.55
N GLU A 191 -16.53 7.49 -8.86
CA GLU A 191 -15.41 7.73 -9.76
C GLU A 191 -14.83 9.13 -9.56
N GLU A 192 -15.67 10.18 -9.57
CA GLU A 192 -15.24 11.56 -9.34
C GLU A 192 -14.57 11.75 -7.97
N ARG A 193 -15.13 11.15 -6.91
CA ARG A 193 -14.58 11.24 -5.56
C ARG A 193 -13.21 10.56 -5.45
N LEU A 194 -13.01 9.43 -6.10
CA LEU A 194 -11.72 8.73 -6.11
C LEU A 194 -10.67 9.50 -6.92
N ILE A 195 -11.07 10.12 -8.04
CA ILE A 195 -10.19 11.00 -8.84
C ILE A 195 -9.76 12.21 -8.00
N ASP A 196 -10.68 12.84 -7.26
CA ASP A 196 -10.36 13.93 -6.36
C ASP A 196 -9.37 13.49 -5.26
N ALA A 197 -9.58 12.30 -4.71
CA ALA A 197 -8.70 11.73 -3.71
C ALA A 197 -7.28 11.50 -4.25
N MET A 198 -7.15 10.94 -5.45
CA MET A 198 -5.87 10.71 -6.13
C MET A 198 -5.16 12.04 -6.45
N ALA A 199 -5.89 13.02 -6.97
CA ALA A 199 -5.38 14.33 -7.33
C ALA A 199 -4.81 15.13 -6.14
N LYS A 200 -5.18 14.77 -4.92
CA LYS A 200 -4.64 15.37 -3.68
C LYS A 200 -3.28 14.81 -3.27
N THR A 201 -2.73 13.81 -3.99
CA THR A 201 -1.36 13.33 -3.76
C THR A 201 -0.35 14.48 -3.91
N LYS A 202 0.50 14.69 -2.91
CA LYS A 202 1.45 15.81 -2.90
C LYS A 202 2.71 15.44 -3.68
N VAL A 203 2.92 16.13 -4.80
CA VAL A 203 4.13 16.01 -5.63
C VAL A 203 5.13 17.09 -5.23
N GLY A 204 6.38 16.70 -4.98
CA GLY A 204 7.44 17.64 -4.61
C GLY A 204 8.67 16.98 -4.01
N GLU A 205 9.63 17.82 -3.61
CA GLU A 205 10.87 17.33 -3.01
C GLU A 205 10.59 16.55 -1.71
N GLY A 206 11.11 15.33 -1.62
CA GLY A 206 10.89 14.44 -0.49
C GLY A 206 9.46 13.90 -0.36
N MET A 207 8.57 14.17 -1.32
CA MET A 207 7.20 13.67 -1.39
C MET A 207 7.04 12.67 -2.55
N TYR A 208 5.94 12.71 -3.29
CA TYR A 208 5.73 11.83 -4.45
C TYR A 208 6.48 12.36 -5.68
N PRO A 209 7.17 11.54 -6.48
CA PRO A 209 7.46 10.12 -6.22
C PRO A 209 8.71 9.91 -5.32
N GLY A 210 9.63 10.87 -5.26
CA GLY A 210 10.93 10.84 -4.61
C GLY A 210 12.08 11.13 -5.56
N ASP A 211 13.30 11.08 -5.04
CA ASP A 211 14.56 11.25 -5.79
C ASP A 211 15.01 9.94 -6.45
N THR A 212 15.94 10.04 -7.40
CA THR A 212 16.49 8.89 -8.12
C THR A 212 18.01 8.97 -8.16
N ARG A 213 18.67 7.81 -8.31
CA ARG A 213 20.11 7.70 -8.58
C ARG A 213 20.34 7.15 -9.99
N GLN A 214 21.26 7.76 -10.74
CA GLN A 214 21.71 7.23 -12.02
C GLN A 214 22.67 6.07 -11.79
N VAL A 215 22.50 4.99 -12.55
CA VAL A 215 23.35 3.80 -12.52
C VAL A 215 23.70 3.36 -13.94
N ALA A 216 24.75 2.56 -14.11
CA ALA A 216 25.16 2.07 -15.42
C ALA A 216 24.33 0.86 -15.91
N GLN A 217 23.74 0.12 -14.98
CA GLN A 217 22.94 -1.07 -15.28
C GLN A 217 21.52 -0.69 -15.66
N TRP A 218 20.90 -1.51 -16.51
CA TRP A 218 19.47 -1.39 -16.83
C TRP A 218 18.61 -1.40 -15.55
N PRO A 219 17.59 -0.58 -15.42
CA PRO A 219 17.03 0.41 -16.37
C PRO A 219 17.68 1.80 -16.26
N PHE A 220 18.95 1.90 -15.89
CA PHE A 220 19.79 3.11 -15.77
C PHE A 220 19.38 4.06 -14.63
N VAL A 221 18.47 3.60 -13.79
CA VAL A 221 17.95 4.35 -12.64
C VAL A 221 17.72 3.41 -11.46
N ALA A 222 18.00 3.90 -10.27
CA ALA A 222 17.77 3.21 -9.01
C ALA A 222 17.02 4.12 -8.03
N ALA A 223 16.45 3.52 -6.99
CA ALA A 223 15.82 4.22 -5.90
C ALA A 223 16.80 5.19 -5.21
N GLY A 224 16.29 6.35 -4.82
CA GLY A 224 16.98 7.32 -3.99
C GLY A 224 16.74 7.09 -2.50
N SER A 225 16.89 8.17 -1.72
CA SER A 225 16.78 8.15 -0.25
C SER A 225 15.61 8.98 0.29
N LYS A 226 14.88 9.69 -0.56
CA LYS A 226 13.80 10.59 -0.18
C LYS A 226 12.53 10.27 -0.97
N GLY A 227 11.39 10.50 -0.33
CA GLY A 227 10.08 10.47 -0.97
C GLY A 227 9.42 9.10 -0.95
N ILE A 228 8.14 9.12 -1.29
CA ILE A 228 7.16 8.07 -1.03
C ILE A 228 7.55 6.75 -1.71
N CYS A 229 7.80 6.77 -3.02
CA CYS A 229 8.01 5.53 -3.76
C CYS A 229 9.34 4.82 -3.41
N ASN A 230 10.33 5.57 -2.91
CA ASN A 230 11.60 4.99 -2.49
C ASN A 230 11.50 4.14 -1.22
N THR A 231 10.46 4.31 -0.40
CA THR A 231 10.19 3.44 0.75
C THR A 231 9.84 2.02 0.30
N MET A 232 9.29 1.88 -0.91
CA MET A 232 8.94 0.59 -1.52
C MET A 232 10.12 -0.09 -2.25
N SER A 233 11.33 0.44 -2.14
CA SER A 233 12.53 -0.26 -2.62
C SER A 233 13.11 -1.13 -1.52
N ILE A 234 13.59 -2.33 -1.88
CA ILE A 234 14.22 -3.29 -0.93
C ILE A 234 15.36 -2.66 -0.11
N ILE A 235 16.08 -1.70 -0.67
CA ILE A 235 17.18 -1.03 0.04
C ILE A 235 16.75 -0.14 1.19
N ASN A 236 15.47 0.25 1.22
CA ASN A 236 14.88 1.14 2.21
C ASN A 236 13.78 0.46 3.03
N GLY A 237 12.95 -0.36 2.41
CA GLY A 237 11.72 -0.90 2.98
C GLY A 237 11.65 -2.43 2.96
N ASP A 238 12.69 -3.10 3.49
CA ASP A 238 12.63 -4.55 3.75
C ASP A 238 11.72 -4.84 4.95
N LEU A 239 10.60 -5.50 4.68
CA LEU A 239 9.59 -5.88 5.68
C LEU A 239 9.63 -7.39 5.99
N SER A 240 10.61 -8.13 5.51
CA SER A 240 10.74 -9.58 5.73
C SER A 240 10.91 -9.94 7.22
N GLY A 241 11.35 -8.98 8.04
CA GLY A 241 11.41 -9.07 9.50
C GLY A 241 10.05 -9.30 10.16
N LEU A 242 8.92 -9.09 9.47
CA LEU A 242 7.60 -9.45 9.96
C LEU A 242 7.52 -10.91 10.41
N ALA A 243 8.22 -11.81 9.70
CA ALA A 243 8.25 -13.22 10.05
C ALA A 243 8.83 -13.52 11.45
N ASP A 244 9.64 -12.62 11.97
CA ASP A 244 10.47 -12.86 13.17
C ASP A 244 10.08 -12.00 14.39
N ILE A 245 9.02 -11.17 14.28
CA ILE A 245 8.56 -10.33 15.40
C ILE A 245 8.18 -11.18 16.63
N PRO A 246 8.42 -10.68 17.85
CA PRO A 246 8.20 -11.46 19.07
C PRO A 246 6.70 -11.66 19.39
N VAL A 247 5.89 -10.64 19.17
CA VAL A 247 4.43 -10.70 19.35
C VAL A 247 3.77 -10.75 17.98
N LYS A 248 3.06 -11.83 17.70
CA LYS A 248 2.51 -12.14 16.37
C LYS A 248 0.99 -12.03 16.40
N PRO A 249 0.39 -10.87 16.01
CA PRO A 249 -1.05 -10.78 15.82
C PRO A 249 -1.51 -11.75 14.71
N PRO A 250 -2.72 -12.31 14.78
CA PRO A 250 -3.25 -13.08 13.65
C PRO A 250 -3.29 -12.21 12.39
N VAL A 251 -3.02 -12.81 11.22
CA VAL A 251 -3.00 -12.11 9.93
C VAL A 251 -4.12 -12.63 9.02
N LEU A 252 -4.90 -11.70 8.45
CA LEU A 252 -5.77 -11.96 7.32
C LEU A 252 -5.13 -11.33 6.07
N TRP A 253 -4.81 -12.13 5.08
CA TRP A 253 -4.34 -11.67 3.78
C TRP A 253 -5.46 -11.83 2.75
N VAL A 254 -6.01 -10.71 2.29
CA VAL A 254 -7.06 -10.69 1.26
C VAL A 254 -6.48 -10.15 -0.03
N ARG A 255 -6.68 -10.87 -1.13
CA ARG A 255 -6.21 -10.42 -2.44
C ARG A 255 -7.23 -10.66 -3.56
N GLY A 256 -7.20 -9.79 -4.56
CA GLY A 256 -7.95 -9.97 -5.79
C GLY A 256 -7.32 -11.06 -6.68
N ASP A 257 -8.17 -11.89 -7.31
CA ASP A 257 -7.73 -12.95 -8.25
C ASP A 257 -7.19 -12.39 -9.56
N SER A 258 -7.58 -11.16 -9.88
CA SER A 258 -7.25 -10.46 -11.12
C SER A 258 -6.35 -9.22 -10.89
N ASP A 259 -5.67 -9.16 -9.73
CA ASP A 259 -4.72 -8.08 -9.44
C ASP A 259 -3.50 -8.17 -10.37
N THR A 260 -3.36 -7.19 -11.27
CA THR A 260 -2.24 -7.08 -12.19
C THR A 260 -1.16 -6.11 -11.69
N MET A 261 -1.43 -5.37 -10.62
CA MET A 261 -0.45 -4.45 -10.02
C MET A 261 0.46 -5.17 -9.02
N VAL A 262 -0.12 -5.93 -8.08
CA VAL A 262 0.64 -6.77 -7.16
C VAL A 262 0.42 -8.23 -7.53
N SER A 263 1.27 -8.74 -8.40
CA SER A 263 1.21 -10.11 -8.89
C SER A 263 2.61 -10.64 -9.19
N ASP A 264 2.73 -11.93 -9.47
CA ASP A 264 3.99 -12.55 -9.91
C ASP A 264 4.33 -12.20 -11.38
N THR A 265 3.42 -11.48 -12.06
CA THR A 265 3.56 -10.94 -13.43
C THR A 265 3.04 -9.53 -13.49
N SER A 266 3.54 -8.68 -12.59
CA SER A 266 3.04 -7.31 -12.42
C SER A 266 3.31 -6.45 -13.66
N VAL A 267 2.26 -5.83 -14.19
CA VAL A 267 2.39 -4.83 -15.27
C VAL A 267 2.93 -3.47 -14.77
N CYS A 268 3.27 -3.37 -13.50
CA CYS A 268 3.95 -2.23 -12.91
C CYS A 268 5.43 -2.55 -12.59
N ASP A 269 5.88 -3.79 -12.77
CA ASP A 269 7.27 -4.19 -12.62
C ASP A 269 8.04 -3.95 -13.91
N LEU A 270 9.10 -3.12 -13.84
CA LEU A 270 9.94 -2.81 -15.02
C LEU A 270 10.56 -4.07 -15.63
N ALA A 271 10.92 -5.08 -14.84
CA ALA A 271 11.47 -6.32 -15.34
C ALA A 271 10.43 -7.11 -16.15
N TYR A 272 9.19 -7.18 -15.69
CA TYR A 272 8.10 -7.80 -16.45
C TYR A 272 7.76 -7.02 -17.71
N LEU A 273 7.68 -5.70 -17.63
CA LEU A 273 7.48 -4.84 -18.80
C LEU A 273 8.64 -4.96 -19.80
N GLY A 274 9.86 -5.11 -19.33
CA GLY A 274 11.02 -5.38 -20.17
C GLY A 274 10.91 -6.73 -20.90
N LYS A 275 10.49 -7.78 -20.19
CA LYS A 275 10.20 -9.09 -20.77
C LYS A 275 9.13 -9.05 -21.86
N LEU A 276 8.13 -8.18 -21.70
CA LEU A 276 7.07 -7.94 -22.70
C LEU A 276 7.52 -7.01 -23.84
N GLY A 277 8.74 -6.48 -23.80
CA GLY A 277 9.27 -5.55 -24.81
C GLY A 277 8.79 -4.10 -24.67
N ALA A 278 8.07 -3.75 -23.60
CA ALA A 278 7.58 -2.40 -23.34
C ALA A 278 8.67 -1.47 -22.78
N VAL A 279 9.69 -2.02 -22.11
CA VAL A 279 10.87 -1.26 -21.62
C VAL A 279 12.10 -1.70 -22.41
N PRO A 280 12.73 -0.81 -23.20
CA PRO A 280 13.88 -1.14 -24.04
C PRO A 280 15.11 -1.56 -23.24
N GLY A 281 15.96 -2.39 -23.86
CA GLY A 281 17.27 -2.77 -23.31
C GLY A 281 17.22 -3.75 -22.14
N TRP A 282 16.09 -4.41 -21.91
CA TRP A 282 15.99 -5.44 -20.86
C TRP A 282 17.05 -6.52 -21.01
N PRO A 283 17.81 -6.85 -19.94
CA PRO A 283 18.99 -7.70 -20.04
C PRO A 283 18.67 -9.21 -20.01
N GLY A 284 17.40 -9.58 -19.91
CA GLY A 284 16.97 -10.98 -19.80
C GLY A 284 16.71 -11.46 -18.38
N GLU A 285 16.03 -12.61 -18.27
CA GLU A 285 15.58 -13.18 -16.99
C GLU A 285 16.71 -13.60 -16.05
N GLU A 286 17.88 -13.90 -16.56
CA GLU A 286 19.04 -14.25 -15.70
C GLU A 286 19.50 -13.07 -14.85
N ILE A 287 19.39 -11.86 -15.42
CA ILE A 287 19.88 -10.61 -14.76
C ILE A 287 18.73 -9.90 -14.03
N ALA A 288 17.61 -9.72 -14.71
CA ALA A 288 16.46 -8.98 -14.19
C ALA A 288 15.14 -9.77 -14.45
N PRO A 289 14.91 -10.88 -13.73
CA PRO A 289 13.63 -11.58 -13.82
C PRO A 289 12.50 -10.74 -13.25
N PRO A 290 11.24 -10.94 -13.70
CA PRO A 290 10.07 -10.39 -13.05
C PRO A 290 10.01 -10.74 -11.56
N GLN A 291 9.60 -9.79 -10.74
CA GLN A 291 9.48 -10.00 -9.30
C GLN A 291 8.25 -10.82 -8.97
N PRO A 292 8.36 -11.95 -8.24
CA PRO A 292 7.21 -12.77 -7.86
C PRO A 292 6.55 -12.26 -6.55
N MET A 293 5.87 -11.10 -6.61
CA MET A 293 5.41 -10.35 -5.44
C MET A 293 4.43 -11.12 -4.54
N VAL A 294 3.49 -11.86 -5.13
CA VAL A 294 2.53 -12.69 -4.38
C VAL A 294 3.23 -13.88 -3.72
N SER A 295 4.11 -14.55 -4.46
CA SER A 295 4.91 -15.65 -3.94
C SER A 295 5.86 -15.21 -2.83
N GLN A 296 6.42 -14.01 -2.92
CA GLN A 296 7.25 -13.39 -1.88
C GLN A 296 6.45 -13.10 -0.61
N THR A 297 5.24 -12.55 -0.75
CA THR A 297 4.34 -12.30 0.40
C THR A 297 3.99 -13.61 1.08
N ARG A 298 3.64 -14.64 0.32
CA ARG A 298 3.33 -15.97 0.87
C ARG A 298 4.54 -16.57 1.59
N TYR A 299 5.74 -16.47 1.02
CA TYR A 299 6.97 -16.95 1.64
C TYR A 299 7.22 -16.33 3.02
N VAL A 300 7.03 -15.03 3.17
CA VAL A 300 7.20 -14.34 4.47
C VAL A 300 6.09 -14.74 5.45
N LEU A 301 4.84 -14.88 5.00
CA LEU A 301 3.73 -15.30 5.85
C LEU A 301 3.83 -16.78 6.27
N ASP A 302 4.36 -17.66 5.42
CA ASP A 302 4.67 -19.05 5.77
C ASP A 302 5.74 -19.13 6.85
N ARG A 303 6.78 -18.30 6.75
CA ARG A 303 7.80 -18.16 7.81
C ARG A 303 7.18 -17.58 9.09
N TYR A 304 6.31 -16.59 8.98
CA TYR A 304 5.56 -16.03 10.10
C TYR A 304 4.78 -17.11 10.86
N ALA A 305 4.07 -17.97 10.13
CA ALA A 305 3.34 -19.09 10.71
C ALA A 305 4.28 -20.15 11.32
N THR A 306 5.37 -20.49 10.65
CA THR A 306 6.39 -21.42 11.15
C THR A 306 7.00 -20.92 12.45
N ASN A 307 7.13 -19.61 12.61
CA ASN A 307 7.69 -18.95 13.80
C ASN A 307 6.62 -18.66 14.88
N GLY A 308 5.48 -19.35 14.85
CA GLY A 308 4.45 -19.32 15.89
C GLY A 308 3.35 -18.29 15.71
N GLY A 309 3.28 -17.60 14.55
CA GLY A 309 2.14 -16.77 14.16
C GLY A 309 1.04 -17.60 13.48
N SER A 310 0.03 -16.91 12.99
CA SER A 310 -1.00 -17.51 12.13
C SER A 310 -1.42 -16.54 11.03
N TYR A 311 -1.71 -17.07 9.84
CA TYR A 311 -2.34 -16.29 8.80
C TYR A 311 -3.37 -17.11 8.01
N ARG A 312 -4.30 -16.39 7.39
CA ARG A 312 -5.27 -16.94 6.45
C ARG A 312 -5.21 -16.11 5.16
N GLU A 313 -4.98 -16.78 4.04
CA GLU A 313 -5.12 -16.18 2.71
C GLU A 313 -6.56 -16.34 2.22
N VAL A 314 -7.15 -15.25 1.72
CA VAL A 314 -8.48 -15.23 1.10
C VAL A 314 -8.35 -14.58 -0.27
N VAL A 315 -8.72 -15.32 -1.31
CA VAL A 315 -8.73 -14.84 -2.70
C VAL A 315 -10.16 -14.46 -3.06
N GLN A 316 -10.35 -13.22 -3.51
CA GLN A 316 -11.67 -12.69 -3.87
C GLN A 316 -11.70 -12.28 -5.34
N PRO A 317 -12.89 -12.26 -5.98
CA PRO A 317 -13.00 -11.75 -7.34
C PRO A 317 -12.65 -10.27 -7.38
N GLY A 318 -11.76 -9.87 -8.28
CA GLY A 318 -11.46 -8.45 -8.49
C GLY A 318 -9.98 -8.14 -8.73
N GLY A 319 -9.70 -6.88 -9.06
CA GLY A 319 -8.38 -6.34 -9.34
C GLY A 319 -7.65 -5.86 -8.09
N HIS A 320 -6.79 -4.87 -8.25
CA HIS A 320 -5.98 -4.32 -7.16
C HIS A 320 -6.83 -3.64 -6.08
N CYS A 321 -7.95 -3.01 -6.47
CA CYS A 321 -8.90 -2.37 -5.54
C CYS A 321 -10.18 -3.20 -5.37
N HIS A 322 -10.05 -4.53 -5.22
CA HIS A 322 -11.18 -5.46 -5.11
C HIS A 322 -12.15 -5.10 -3.98
N ILE A 323 -11.72 -4.38 -2.96
CA ILE A 323 -12.58 -3.89 -1.88
C ILE A 323 -13.73 -3.00 -2.37
N LEU A 324 -13.60 -2.37 -3.55
CA LEU A 324 -14.66 -1.61 -4.20
C LEU A 324 -15.42 -2.44 -5.24
N GLU A 325 -14.85 -3.54 -5.72
CA GLU A 325 -15.47 -4.44 -6.68
C GLU A 325 -16.35 -5.50 -6.02
N CYS A 326 -15.96 -5.96 -4.82
CA CYS A 326 -16.68 -6.94 -4.02
C CYS A 326 -16.70 -6.53 -2.52
N PRO A 327 -17.28 -5.37 -2.17
CA PRO A 327 -17.24 -4.82 -0.82
C PRO A 327 -17.90 -5.74 0.23
N ALA A 328 -18.97 -6.43 -0.13
CA ALA A 328 -19.69 -7.33 0.79
C ALA A 328 -18.83 -8.53 1.17
N GLU A 329 -18.15 -9.15 0.22
CA GLU A 329 -17.26 -10.29 0.43
C GLU A 329 -16.06 -9.88 1.29
N PHE A 330 -15.50 -8.69 1.05
CA PHE A 330 -14.41 -8.16 1.85
C PHE A 330 -14.85 -7.94 3.30
N VAL A 331 -15.96 -7.25 3.52
CA VAL A 331 -16.51 -6.99 4.87
C VAL A 331 -16.84 -8.30 5.59
N ALA A 332 -17.41 -9.28 4.88
CA ALA A 332 -17.68 -10.61 5.46
C ALA A 332 -16.39 -11.29 5.94
N ALA A 333 -15.33 -11.26 5.14
CA ALA A 333 -14.02 -11.82 5.53
C ALA A 333 -13.42 -11.12 6.77
N VAL A 334 -13.57 -9.79 6.86
CA VAL A 334 -13.13 -9.00 8.03
C VAL A 334 -13.94 -9.37 9.28
N LYS A 335 -15.27 -9.44 9.16
CA LYS A 335 -16.17 -9.80 10.29
C LYS A 335 -15.95 -11.22 10.79
N GLU A 336 -15.61 -12.16 9.91
CA GLU A 336 -15.26 -13.53 10.30
C GLU A 336 -13.91 -13.62 11.00
N PHE A 337 -12.96 -12.75 10.60
CA PHE A 337 -11.60 -12.77 11.14
C PHE A 337 -11.49 -12.07 12.49
N LEU A 338 -12.17 -10.95 12.72
CA LEU A 338 -12.16 -10.13 13.95
C LEU A 338 -13.33 -10.44 14.87
#